data_133311c922f2d3d88bb3b5feb9378a1c
#
_entry.id   133311c922f2d3d88bb3b5feb9378a1c
#
_cell.length_a   1.000
_cell.length_b   1.000
_cell.length_c   1.000
_cell.angle_alpha   90.00
_cell.angle_beta   90.00
_cell.angle_gamma   90.00
#
_symmetry.space_group_name_H-M   'P 1'
#
loop_
_entity.id
_entity.type
_entity.pdbx_description
1 polymer ?
#
loop_
_entity_poly.entity_id
_entity_poly.type
_entity_poly.pdbx_seq_one_letter_code
_entity_poly.pdbx_strand_id
1 'polypeptide(L)'
;PTGAFKNLIVDNVAKLEDSMAHFMPELPSNIAAPLCSILLIFLLDWRMGLAALVTIPLGTLFFAAMMRGYGPRMENYMRSANEMNSALVEYVNGIQVIKAFNRSAASYGKYADSVRYFHDSTMAWWSQCWLWNAAARAVLPSTLLGTLPVGAWLYMEGSLSLHVFLVALVVPLGFIAPLMKVSEAMEQVSMIKGNLEQVTAFLKT
;
A
#
# COMPACT_ATOMS: atom_id res chain seq x y z
N PRO A 1 -11.30 12.28 28.71
CA PRO A 1 -12.40 12.17 27.76
C PRO A 1 -12.33 13.25 26.66
N THR A 2 -12.00 14.53 27.00
CA THR A 2 -11.99 15.67 26.05
C THR A 2 -10.96 15.54 24.93
N GLY A 3 -9.79 14.96 25.17
CA GLY A 3 -8.77 14.75 24.13
C GLY A 3 -9.16 13.68 23.10
N ALA A 4 -9.78 12.60 23.54
CA ALA A 4 -10.29 11.56 22.66
C ALA A 4 -11.46 12.08 21.78
N PHE A 5 -12.31 12.91 22.36
CA PHE A 5 -13.42 13.55 21.65
C PHE A 5 -12.93 14.55 20.59
N LYS A 6 -11.92 15.35 20.91
CA LYS A 6 -11.26 16.25 19.95
C LYS A 6 -10.65 15.47 18.79
N ASN A 7 -9.87 14.43 19.07
CA ASN A 7 -9.27 13.60 18.01
C ASN A 7 -10.34 12.94 17.13
N LEU A 8 -11.43 12.48 17.73
CA LEU A 8 -12.48 11.77 16.99
C LEU A 8 -13.27 12.70 16.08
N ILE A 9 -13.61 13.91 16.53
CA ILE A 9 -14.44 14.83 15.74
C ILE A 9 -13.60 15.77 14.86
N VAL A 10 -12.51 16.33 15.39
CA VAL A 10 -11.74 17.32 14.64
C VAL A 10 -10.73 16.64 13.72
N ASP A 11 -9.90 15.75 14.25
CA ASP A 11 -8.78 15.18 13.48
C ASP A 11 -9.26 14.13 12.46
N ASN A 12 -10.27 13.33 12.82
CA ASN A 12 -10.81 12.33 11.86
C ASN A 12 -11.72 12.98 10.81
N VAL A 13 -12.49 14.01 11.15
CA VAL A 13 -13.30 14.75 10.17
C VAL A 13 -12.41 15.54 9.22
N ALA A 14 -11.35 16.20 9.70
CA ALA A 14 -10.39 16.89 8.85
C ALA A 14 -9.67 15.93 7.89
N LYS A 15 -9.29 14.73 8.36
CA LYS A 15 -8.72 13.68 7.50
C LYS A 15 -9.71 13.15 6.46
N LEU A 16 -10.99 13.04 6.81
CA LEU A 16 -12.04 12.66 5.87
C LEU A 16 -12.24 13.71 4.79
N GLU A 17 -12.28 15.00 5.17
CA GLU A 17 -12.42 16.12 4.24
C GLU A 17 -11.25 16.16 3.26
N ASP A 18 -10.01 16.10 3.75
CA ASP A 18 -8.79 16.07 2.93
C ASP A 18 -8.76 14.86 1.98
N SER A 19 -9.07 13.67 2.51
CA SER A 19 -9.16 12.45 1.70
C SER A 19 -10.23 12.54 0.62
N MET A 20 -11.40 13.09 0.90
CA MET A 20 -12.49 13.25 -0.09
C MET A 20 -12.16 14.31 -1.13
N ALA A 21 -11.52 15.42 -0.74
CA ALA A 21 -11.13 16.49 -1.65
C ALA A 21 -10.12 16.02 -2.71
N HIS A 22 -9.19 15.15 -2.34
CA HIS A 22 -8.21 14.57 -3.25
C HIS A 22 -8.74 13.35 -4.01
N PHE A 23 -9.49 12.49 -3.34
CA PHE A 23 -10.00 11.24 -3.90
C PHE A 23 -10.98 11.46 -5.07
N MET A 24 -11.91 12.40 -4.95
CA MET A 24 -12.94 12.65 -5.94
C MET A 24 -12.40 13.04 -7.34
N PRO A 25 -11.43 13.97 -7.49
CA PRO A 25 -10.87 14.31 -8.80
C PRO A 25 -9.79 13.34 -9.27
N GLU A 26 -9.01 12.75 -8.36
CA GLU A 26 -7.87 11.92 -8.71
C GLU A 26 -8.27 10.51 -9.15
N LEU A 27 -9.29 9.91 -8.55
CA LEU A 27 -9.71 8.56 -8.88
C LEU A 27 -10.15 8.40 -10.34
N PRO A 28 -11.06 9.26 -10.90
CA PRO A 28 -11.46 9.15 -12.29
C PRO A 28 -10.28 9.33 -13.26
N SER A 29 -9.38 10.28 -13.01
CA SER A 29 -8.24 10.53 -13.87
C SER A 29 -7.22 9.38 -13.83
N ASN A 30 -6.97 8.81 -12.65
CA ASN A 30 -6.07 7.68 -12.48
C ASN A 30 -6.63 6.35 -13.05
N ILE A 31 -7.93 6.27 -13.30
CA ILE A 31 -8.56 5.15 -14.00
C ILE A 31 -8.63 5.42 -15.51
N ALA A 32 -9.02 6.62 -15.92
CA ALA A 32 -9.21 6.97 -17.32
C ALA A 32 -7.90 6.92 -18.12
N ALA A 33 -6.81 7.44 -17.56
CA ALA A 33 -5.51 7.47 -18.25
C ALA A 33 -4.97 6.08 -18.61
N PRO A 34 -4.92 5.07 -17.72
CA PRO A 34 -4.56 3.70 -18.08
C PRO A 34 -5.50 3.07 -19.10
N LEU A 35 -6.82 3.26 -18.94
CA LEU A 35 -7.79 2.69 -19.87
C LEU A 35 -7.62 3.25 -21.28
N CYS A 36 -7.45 4.57 -21.43
CA CYS A 36 -7.19 5.20 -22.71
C CYS A 36 -5.85 4.73 -23.32
N SER A 37 -4.81 4.59 -22.51
CA SER A 37 -3.50 4.11 -22.96
C SER A 37 -3.57 2.67 -23.44
N ILE A 38 -4.24 1.78 -22.69
CA ILE A 38 -4.45 0.38 -23.08
C ILE A 38 -5.28 0.31 -24.36
N LEU A 39 -6.39 1.05 -24.42
CA LEU A 39 -7.22 1.07 -25.63
C LEU A 39 -6.45 1.54 -26.86
N LEU A 40 -5.65 2.60 -26.72
CA LEU A 40 -4.83 3.12 -27.81
C LEU A 40 -3.87 2.06 -28.35
N ILE A 41 -3.17 1.31 -27.46
CA ILE A 41 -2.24 0.27 -27.89
C ILE A 41 -2.97 -0.86 -28.58
N PHE A 42 -4.14 -1.29 -28.10
CA PHE A 42 -4.96 -2.32 -28.74
C PHE A 42 -5.49 -1.90 -30.11
N LEU A 43 -5.81 -0.61 -30.30
CA LEU A 43 -6.23 -0.07 -31.60
C LEU A 43 -5.06 0.00 -32.60
N LEU A 44 -3.83 0.19 -32.14
CA LEU A 44 -2.64 0.22 -32.98
C LEU A 44 -2.21 -1.19 -33.39
N ASP A 45 -2.04 -2.09 -32.43
CA ASP A 45 -1.75 -3.51 -32.63
C ASP A 45 -2.14 -4.31 -31.39
N TRP A 46 -3.08 -5.25 -31.52
CA TRP A 46 -3.58 -6.06 -30.41
C TRP A 46 -2.49 -6.93 -29.76
N ARG A 47 -1.47 -7.37 -30.54
CA ARG A 47 -0.34 -8.19 -30.07
C ARG A 47 0.54 -7.36 -29.13
N MET A 48 0.78 -6.09 -29.47
CA MET A 48 1.50 -5.16 -28.60
C MET A 48 0.70 -4.83 -27.34
N GLY A 49 -0.63 -4.72 -27.45
CA GLY A 49 -1.53 -4.58 -26.31
C GLY A 49 -1.40 -5.74 -25.32
N LEU A 50 -1.43 -6.97 -25.80
CA LEU A 50 -1.22 -8.15 -24.97
C LEU A 50 0.18 -8.18 -24.34
N ALA A 51 1.21 -7.85 -25.11
CA ALA A 51 2.59 -7.78 -24.63
C ALA A 51 2.75 -6.75 -23.49
N ALA A 52 2.10 -5.58 -23.61
CA ALA A 52 2.10 -4.56 -22.56
C ALA A 52 1.43 -5.03 -21.26
N LEU A 53 0.38 -5.86 -21.37
CA LEU A 53 -0.36 -6.37 -20.23
C LEU A 53 0.28 -7.57 -19.53
N VAL A 54 1.31 -8.21 -20.10
CA VAL A 54 1.96 -9.41 -19.52
C VAL A 54 2.51 -9.15 -18.11
N THR A 55 2.96 -7.93 -17.84
CA THR A 55 3.51 -7.56 -16.52
C THR A 55 2.46 -7.51 -15.41
N ILE A 56 1.18 -7.26 -15.74
CA ILE A 56 0.09 -7.19 -14.77
C ILE A 56 -0.16 -8.55 -14.11
N PRO A 57 -0.46 -9.65 -14.84
CA PRO A 57 -0.65 -10.96 -14.21
C PRO A 57 0.62 -11.47 -13.50
N LEU A 58 1.80 -11.15 -14.01
CA LEU A 58 3.05 -11.53 -13.35
C LEU A 58 3.24 -10.75 -12.03
N GLY A 59 3.01 -9.45 -12.02
CA GLY A 59 3.08 -8.63 -10.83
C GLY A 59 2.00 -9.00 -9.80
N THR A 60 0.77 -9.29 -10.24
CA THR A 60 -0.29 -9.78 -9.35
C THR A 60 0.01 -11.14 -8.75
N LEU A 61 0.72 -12.02 -9.47
CA LEU A 61 1.19 -13.30 -8.93
C LEU A 61 2.17 -13.09 -7.77
N PHE A 62 3.15 -12.20 -7.92
CA PHE A 62 4.07 -11.84 -6.84
C PHE A 62 3.36 -11.18 -5.66
N PHE A 63 2.41 -10.30 -5.94
CA PHE A 63 1.59 -9.68 -4.90
C PHE A 63 0.73 -10.72 -4.15
N ALA A 64 0.12 -11.65 -4.86
CA ALA A 64 -0.65 -12.75 -4.26
C ALA A 64 0.25 -13.67 -3.41
N ALA A 65 1.49 -13.92 -3.84
CA ALA A 65 2.46 -14.67 -3.05
C ALA A 65 2.83 -13.93 -1.75
N MET A 66 2.98 -12.60 -1.79
CA MET A 66 3.21 -11.75 -0.63
C MET A 66 2.03 -11.80 0.35
N MET A 67 0.79 -11.83 -0.17
CA MET A 67 -0.44 -11.85 0.65
C MET A 67 -0.69 -13.18 1.35
N ARG A 68 0.03 -14.26 1.01
CA ARG A 68 -0.10 -15.54 1.71
C ARG A 68 0.25 -15.38 3.19
N GLY A 69 -0.70 -15.70 4.07
CA GLY A 69 -0.54 -15.56 5.52
C GLY A 69 -0.58 -14.11 6.04
N TYR A 70 -1.15 -13.17 5.28
CA TYR A 70 -1.29 -11.77 5.69
C TYR A 70 -2.11 -11.61 6.98
N GLY A 71 -3.25 -12.29 7.11
CA GLY A 71 -4.14 -12.18 8.27
C GLY A 71 -3.43 -12.45 9.61
N PRO A 72 -2.83 -13.63 9.82
CA PRO A 72 -2.10 -13.93 11.05
C PRO A 72 -0.92 -12.98 11.34
N ARG A 73 -0.24 -12.49 10.30
CA ARG A 73 0.85 -11.53 10.47
C ARG A 73 0.35 -10.17 10.91
N MET A 74 -0.74 -9.70 10.29
CA MET A 74 -1.39 -8.45 10.65
C MET A 74 -1.91 -8.49 12.10
N GLU A 75 -2.55 -9.59 12.48
CA GLU A 75 -3.01 -9.79 13.85
C GLU A 75 -1.85 -9.74 14.86
N ASN A 76 -0.75 -10.45 14.58
CA ASN A 76 0.43 -10.42 15.44
C ASN A 76 1.06 -9.03 15.52
N TYR A 77 1.14 -8.31 14.40
CA TYR A 77 1.61 -6.93 14.35
C TYR A 77 0.73 -6.01 15.21
N MET A 78 -0.59 -6.07 15.03
CA MET A 78 -1.53 -5.25 15.80
C MET A 78 -1.48 -5.57 17.29
N ARG A 79 -1.36 -6.85 17.66
CA ARG A 79 -1.21 -7.27 19.05
C ARG A 79 0.07 -6.72 19.67
N SER A 80 1.21 -6.89 19.01
CA SER A 80 2.50 -6.39 19.51
C SER A 80 2.53 -4.86 19.61
N ALA A 81 1.91 -4.15 18.66
CA ALA A 81 1.76 -2.69 18.70
C ALA A 81 0.90 -2.24 19.89
N ASN A 82 -0.22 -2.92 20.16
CA ASN A 82 -1.09 -2.61 21.30
C ASN A 82 -0.41 -2.90 22.64
N GLU A 83 0.35 -4.01 22.75
CA GLU A 83 1.13 -4.33 23.94
C GLU A 83 2.21 -3.26 24.20
N MET A 84 2.93 -2.83 23.16
CA MET A 84 3.91 -1.74 23.26
C MET A 84 3.27 -0.42 23.70
N ASN A 85 2.14 -0.02 23.09
CA ASN A 85 1.43 1.18 23.44
C ASN A 85 0.90 1.14 24.91
N SER A 86 0.38 0.00 25.35
CA SER A 86 -0.08 -0.19 26.72
C SER A 86 1.05 -0.09 27.72
N ALA A 87 2.21 -0.71 27.43
CA ALA A 87 3.40 -0.62 28.26
C ALA A 87 3.97 0.81 28.32
N LEU A 88 3.90 1.56 27.21
CA LEU A 88 4.30 2.97 27.16
C LEU A 88 3.41 3.83 28.06
N VAL A 89 2.08 3.68 27.96
CA VAL A 89 1.13 4.42 28.81
C VAL A 89 1.33 4.08 30.29
N GLU A 90 1.50 2.80 30.63
CA GLU A 90 1.80 2.36 31.99
C GLU A 90 3.10 2.98 32.52
N TYR A 91 4.16 2.98 31.70
CA TYR A 91 5.45 3.56 32.04
C TYR A 91 5.36 5.08 32.28
N VAL A 92 4.69 5.82 31.37
CA VAL A 92 4.53 7.28 31.47
C VAL A 92 3.70 7.65 32.68
N ASN A 93 2.55 6.99 32.91
CA ASN A 93 1.69 7.26 34.05
C ASN A 93 2.35 6.87 35.40
N GLY A 94 3.16 5.83 35.39
CA GLY A 94 3.87 5.33 36.58
C GLY A 94 5.16 6.06 36.90
N ILE A 95 5.65 6.98 36.08
CA ILE A 95 7.00 7.55 36.18
C ILE A 95 7.24 8.31 37.51
N GLN A 96 6.21 8.95 38.02
CA GLN A 96 6.31 9.66 39.30
C GLN A 96 6.48 8.69 40.51
N VAL A 97 5.72 7.59 40.47
CA VAL A 97 5.79 6.53 41.51
C VAL A 97 7.11 5.77 41.39
N ILE A 98 7.55 5.47 40.16
CA ILE A 98 8.82 4.80 39.86
C ILE A 98 10.01 5.60 40.44
N LYS A 99 10.00 6.94 40.25
CA LYS A 99 11.03 7.84 40.82
C LYS A 99 11.00 7.88 42.31
N ALA A 100 9.81 7.91 42.92
CA ALA A 100 9.67 7.95 44.37
C ALA A 100 10.21 6.68 45.07
N PHE A 101 10.05 5.52 44.47
CA PHE A 101 10.46 4.23 45.02
C PHE A 101 11.79 3.68 44.45
N ASN A 102 12.50 4.44 43.62
CA ASN A 102 13.77 4.06 42.96
C ASN A 102 13.70 2.70 42.19
N ARG A 103 12.52 2.34 41.66
CA ARG A 103 12.27 1.11 40.92
C ARG A 103 12.32 1.31 39.37
N SER A 104 13.13 2.25 38.90
CA SER A 104 13.21 2.61 37.48
C SER A 104 13.58 1.46 36.56
N ALA A 105 14.46 0.54 36.99
CA ALA A 105 14.97 -0.52 36.12
C ALA A 105 13.94 -1.57 35.70
N ALA A 106 13.06 -2.00 36.62
CA ALA A 106 12.08 -3.06 36.33
C ALA A 106 10.95 -2.57 35.39
N SER A 107 10.45 -1.34 35.60
CA SER A 107 9.39 -0.76 34.76
C SER A 107 9.92 -0.38 33.36
N TYR A 108 11.16 0.09 33.28
CA TYR A 108 11.83 0.32 32.00
C TYR A 108 12.07 -1.00 31.24
N GLY A 109 12.44 -2.08 31.95
CA GLY A 109 12.61 -3.41 31.35
C GLY A 109 11.35 -3.90 30.66
N LYS A 110 10.19 -3.82 31.31
CA LYS A 110 8.90 -4.21 30.71
C LYS A 110 8.59 -3.44 29.42
N TYR A 111 8.79 -2.13 29.42
CA TYR A 111 8.62 -1.31 28.22
C TYR A 111 9.64 -1.68 27.12
N ALA A 112 10.93 -1.81 27.48
CA ALA A 112 11.97 -2.17 26.54
C ALA A 112 11.70 -3.55 25.88
N ASP A 113 11.21 -4.51 26.65
CA ASP A 113 10.87 -5.85 26.13
C ASP A 113 9.65 -5.79 25.18
N SER A 114 8.65 -4.96 25.48
CA SER A 114 7.52 -4.76 24.57
C SER A 114 7.91 -4.09 23.25
N VAL A 115 8.86 -3.14 23.29
CA VAL A 115 9.44 -2.52 22.09
C VAL A 115 10.24 -3.54 21.27
N ARG A 116 11.04 -4.40 21.92
CA ARG A 116 11.76 -5.48 21.23
C ARG A 116 10.79 -6.47 20.58
N TYR A 117 9.76 -6.89 21.30
CA TYR A 117 8.74 -7.80 20.75
C TYR A 117 8.04 -7.20 19.54
N PHE A 118 7.67 -5.91 19.58
CA PHE A 118 7.10 -5.19 18.43
C PHE A 118 8.08 -5.12 17.27
N HIS A 119 9.34 -4.77 17.53
CA HIS A 119 10.41 -4.73 16.54
C HIS A 119 10.59 -6.11 15.87
N ASP A 120 10.75 -7.16 16.66
CA ASP A 120 11.01 -8.51 16.16
C ASP A 120 9.82 -9.05 15.35
N SER A 121 8.59 -8.80 15.81
CA SER A 121 7.37 -9.15 15.08
C SER A 121 7.27 -8.42 13.73
N THR A 122 7.63 -7.14 13.71
CA THR A 122 7.64 -6.31 12.49
C THR A 122 8.71 -6.78 11.52
N MET A 123 9.94 -7.01 12.01
CA MET A 123 11.04 -7.48 11.18
C MET A 123 10.81 -8.89 10.62
N ALA A 124 10.20 -9.78 11.41
CA ALA A 124 9.81 -11.11 10.94
C ALA A 124 8.77 -11.03 9.81
N TRP A 125 7.81 -10.13 9.92
CA TRP A 125 6.85 -9.88 8.84
C TRP A 125 7.54 -9.32 7.59
N TRP A 126 8.33 -8.27 7.75
CA TRP A 126 9.04 -7.61 6.64
C TRP A 126 9.97 -8.57 5.90
N SER A 127 10.75 -9.38 6.62
CA SER A 127 11.68 -10.34 6.02
C SER A 127 10.99 -11.38 5.13
N GLN A 128 9.72 -11.70 5.39
CA GLN A 128 8.93 -12.64 4.58
C GLN A 128 8.29 -11.98 3.36
N CYS A 129 8.03 -10.68 3.44
CA CYS A 129 7.28 -9.94 2.41
C CYS A 129 8.18 -9.18 1.44
N TRP A 130 9.36 -8.73 1.88
CA TRP A 130 10.15 -7.75 1.14
C TRP A 130 10.58 -8.23 -0.25
N LEU A 131 10.97 -9.50 -0.39
CA LEU A 131 11.39 -10.05 -1.68
C LEU A 131 10.23 -10.06 -2.69
N TRP A 132 9.06 -10.52 -2.27
CA TRP A 132 7.88 -10.57 -3.12
C TRP A 132 7.37 -9.17 -3.46
N ASN A 133 7.41 -8.25 -2.50
CA ASN A 133 7.08 -6.84 -2.70
C ASN A 133 8.06 -6.17 -3.67
N ALA A 134 9.37 -6.40 -3.49
CA ALA A 134 10.38 -5.88 -4.40
C ALA A 134 10.20 -6.43 -5.82
N ALA A 135 9.94 -7.73 -5.97
CA ALA A 135 9.65 -8.35 -7.27
C ALA A 135 8.39 -7.76 -7.92
N ALA A 136 7.30 -7.63 -7.18
CA ALA A 136 6.07 -7.02 -7.68
C ALA A 136 6.30 -5.56 -8.13
N ARG A 137 6.97 -4.75 -7.30
CA ARG A 137 7.31 -3.34 -7.60
C ARG A 137 8.31 -3.17 -8.74
N ALA A 138 9.16 -4.15 -8.98
CA ALA A 138 10.07 -4.13 -10.13
C ALA A 138 9.36 -4.55 -11.41
N VAL A 139 8.52 -5.58 -11.38
CA VAL A 139 7.87 -6.16 -12.56
C VAL A 139 6.69 -5.31 -13.04
N LEU A 140 5.82 -4.83 -12.13
CA LEU A 140 4.63 -4.06 -12.51
C LEU A 140 4.94 -2.84 -13.40
N PRO A 141 5.93 -1.97 -13.10
CA PRO A 141 6.26 -0.84 -13.95
C PRO A 141 7.10 -1.20 -15.19
N SER A 142 7.62 -2.43 -15.28
CA SER A 142 8.52 -2.84 -16.34
C SER A 142 7.80 -3.34 -17.59
N THR A 143 6.85 -2.55 -18.13
CA THR A 143 6.09 -2.91 -19.34
C THR A 143 6.99 -3.20 -20.53
N LEU A 144 8.21 -2.63 -20.57
CA LEU A 144 9.21 -2.91 -21.59
C LEU A 144 9.65 -4.38 -21.63
N LEU A 145 9.53 -5.14 -20.53
CA LEU A 145 9.84 -6.56 -20.50
C LEU A 145 8.97 -7.38 -21.49
N GLY A 146 7.73 -6.95 -21.68
CA GLY A 146 6.83 -7.58 -22.67
C GLY A 146 6.91 -6.90 -24.02
N THR A 147 6.81 -5.57 -24.07
CA THR A 147 6.66 -4.83 -25.32
C THR A 147 7.93 -4.79 -26.16
N LEU A 148 9.12 -4.74 -25.56
CA LEU A 148 10.37 -4.64 -26.31
C LEU A 148 10.70 -5.94 -27.06
N PRO A 149 10.75 -7.14 -26.45
CA PRO A 149 11.09 -8.35 -27.17
C PRO A 149 10.00 -8.74 -28.21
N VAL A 150 8.72 -8.60 -27.86
CA VAL A 150 7.63 -8.92 -28.79
C VAL A 150 7.60 -7.92 -29.94
N GLY A 151 7.74 -6.62 -29.64
CA GLY A 151 7.75 -5.58 -30.67
C GLY A 151 8.95 -5.66 -31.60
N ALA A 152 10.15 -5.96 -31.06
CA ALA A 152 11.33 -6.18 -31.89
C ALA A 152 11.18 -7.38 -32.81
N TRP A 153 10.64 -8.49 -32.31
CA TRP A 153 10.37 -9.68 -33.13
C TRP A 153 9.36 -9.38 -34.24
N LEU A 154 8.22 -8.75 -33.94
CA LEU A 154 7.20 -8.39 -34.91
C LEU A 154 7.71 -7.38 -35.97
N TYR A 155 8.59 -6.45 -35.54
CA TYR A 155 9.24 -5.50 -36.44
C TYR A 155 10.22 -6.21 -37.41
N MET A 156 11.02 -7.14 -36.89
CA MET A 156 11.95 -7.93 -37.72
C MET A 156 11.22 -8.83 -38.73
N GLU A 157 10.04 -9.35 -38.39
CA GLU A 157 9.18 -10.09 -39.33
C GLU A 157 8.49 -9.18 -40.36
N GLY A 158 8.64 -7.86 -40.25
CA GLY A 158 7.99 -6.90 -41.15
C GLY A 158 6.48 -6.74 -40.92
N SER A 159 5.93 -7.34 -39.86
CA SER A 159 4.50 -7.31 -39.56
C SER A 159 4.09 -6.08 -38.74
N LEU A 160 5.06 -5.32 -38.16
CA LEU A 160 4.84 -4.12 -37.35
C LEU A 160 5.65 -2.95 -37.95
N SER A 161 5.00 -1.77 -38.09
CA SER A 161 5.71 -0.58 -38.54
C SER A 161 6.55 0.02 -37.38
N LEU A 162 7.65 0.68 -37.73
CA LEU A 162 8.52 1.33 -36.75
C LEU A 162 7.76 2.34 -35.88
N HIS A 163 6.83 3.10 -36.47
CA HIS A 163 6.03 4.07 -35.73
C HIS A 163 5.16 3.42 -34.63
N VAL A 164 4.45 2.33 -35.01
CA VAL A 164 3.62 1.59 -34.05
C VAL A 164 4.48 0.97 -32.95
N PHE A 165 5.65 0.43 -33.31
CA PHE A 165 6.60 -0.13 -32.36
C PHE A 165 7.05 0.93 -31.34
N LEU A 166 7.50 2.10 -31.78
CA LEU A 166 7.95 3.18 -30.89
C LEU A 166 6.83 3.69 -29.98
N VAL A 167 5.61 3.90 -30.52
CA VAL A 167 4.46 4.32 -29.74
C VAL A 167 4.12 3.26 -28.69
N ALA A 168 4.13 1.99 -29.06
CA ALA A 168 3.82 0.88 -28.15
C ALA A 168 4.91 0.63 -27.09
N LEU A 169 6.11 1.19 -27.23
CA LEU A 169 7.12 1.21 -26.16
C LEU A 169 6.87 2.37 -25.15
N VAL A 170 6.46 3.54 -25.65
CA VAL A 170 6.36 4.74 -24.81
C VAL A 170 5.04 4.82 -24.07
N VAL A 171 3.92 4.54 -24.73
CA VAL A 171 2.57 4.69 -24.15
C VAL A 171 2.36 3.86 -22.87
N PRO A 172 2.81 2.58 -22.79
CA PRO A 172 2.64 1.78 -21.59
C PRO A 172 3.38 2.31 -20.36
N LEU A 173 4.44 3.07 -20.54
CA LEU A 173 5.16 3.67 -19.42
C LEU A 173 4.30 4.67 -18.64
N GLY A 174 3.31 5.26 -19.30
CA GLY A 174 2.43 6.28 -18.72
C GLY A 174 1.29 5.74 -17.85
N PHE A 175 0.90 4.46 -17.98
CA PHE A 175 -0.27 3.97 -17.24
C PHE A 175 0.03 3.33 -15.88
N ILE A 176 1.27 3.00 -15.60
CA ILE A 176 1.65 2.32 -14.35
C ILE A 176 1.53 3.24 -13.14
N ALA A 177 2.01 4.48 -13.24
CA ALA A 177 1.92 5.43 -12.13
C ALA A 177 0.46 5.70 -11.69
N PRO A 178 -0.50 5.94 -12.60
CA PRO A 178 -1.91 6.00 -12.24
C PRO A 178 -2.46 4.72 -11.59
N LEU A 179 -2.07 3.54 -12.07
CA LEU A 179 -2.49 2.27 -11.46
C LEU A 179 -2.01 2.11 -10.02
N MET A 180 -0.77 2.52 -9.72
CA MET A 180 -0.24 2.53 -8.35
C MET A 180 -1.03 3.47 -7.45
N LYS A 181 -1.41 4.64 -7.94
CA LYS A 181 -2.27 5.59 -7.22
C LYS A 181 -3.66 5.05 -6.92
N VAL A 182 -4.25 4.25 -7.80
CA VAL A 182 -5.53 3.57 -7.52
C VAL A 182 -5.39 2.61 -6.33
N SER A 183 -4.28 1.88 -6.22
CA SER A 183 -4.03 1.02 -5.05
C SER A 183 -3.91 1.82 -3.75
N GLU A 184 -3.21 2.95 -3.77
CA GLU A 184 -3.10 3.85 -2.61
C GLU A 184 -4.46 4.45 -2.23
N ALA A 185 -5.29 4.79 -3.22
CA ALA A 185 -6.65 5.26 -3.01
C ALA A 185 -7.54 4.18 -2.34
N MET A 186 -7.39 2.92 -2.68
CA MET A 186 -8.12 1.82 -2.03
C MET A 186 -7.72 1.64 -0.56
N GLU A 187 -6.45 1.84 -0.23
CA GLU A 187 -5.99 1.84 1.17
C GLU A 187 -6.62 3.00 1.96
N GLN A 188 -6.70 4.19 1.36
CA GLN A 188 -7.38 5.35 1.97
C GLN A 188 -8.86 5.08 2.22
N VAL A 189 -9.58 4.50 1.26
CA VAL A 189 -10.99 4.09 1.44
C VAL A 189 -11.16 3.12 2.59
N SER A 190 -10.25 2.16 2.74
CA SER A 190 -10.28 1.20 3.84
C SER A 190 -10.06 1.88 5.20
N MET A 191 -9.15 2.85 5.27
CA MET A 191 -8.95 3.67 6.49
C MET A 191 -10.17 4.53 6.81
N ILE A 192 -10.80 5.16 5.80
CA ILE A 192 -12.02 5.95 5.96
C ILE A 192 -13.14 5.07 6.53
N LYS A 193 -13.33 3.86 5.98
CA LYS A 193 -14.33 2.92 6.48
C LYS A 193 -14.07 2.55 7.94
N GLY A 194 -12.84 2.25 8.31
CA GLY A 194 -12.46 1.95 9.69
C GLY A 194 -12.73 3.11 10.65
N ASN A 195 -12.44 4.34 10.24
CA ASN A 195 -12.72 5.54 11.03
C ASN A 195 -14.23 5.80 11.18
N LEU A 196 -15.02 5.61 10.11
CA LEU A 196 -16.47 5.72 10.14
C LEU A 196 -17.12 4.69 11.08
N GLU A 197 -16.63 3.45 11.08
CA GLU A 197 -17.08 2.41 12.00
C GLU A 197 -16.82 2.79 13.45
N GLN A 198 -15.65 3.35 13.77
CA GLN A 198 -15.33 3.86 15.11
C GLN A 198 -16.23 5.02 15.55
N VAL A 199 -16.45 6.01 14.67
CA VAL A 199 -17.37 7.13 14.93
C VAL A 199 -18.79 6.63 15.16
N THR A 200 -19.26 5.71 14.30
CA THR A 200 -20.61 5.16 14.42
C THR A 200 -20.80 4.32 15.69
N ALA A 201 -19.80 3.55 16.07
CA ALA A 201 -19.81 2.80 17.33
C ALA A 201 -19.90 3.73 18.55
N PHE A 202 -19.15 4.84 18.52
CA PHE A 202 -19.19 5.85 19.58
C PHE A 202 -20.54 6.58 19.70
N LEU A 203 -21.18 6.89 18.57
CA LEU A 203 -22.49 7.56 18.55
C LEU A 203 -23.67 6.66 19.01
N LYS A 204 -23.46 5.35 19.03
CA LYS A 204 -24.46 4.36 19.51
C LYS A 204 -24.34 4.03 21.00
N THR A 205 -23.31 4.54 21.66
CA THR A 205 -23.08 4.39 23.11
C THR A 205 -23.54 5.60 23.88
#